data_5976f94c367c403739b55abae2d734f7
#
_entry.id   5976f94c367c403739b55abae2d734f7
#
_cell.length_a   1.000
_cell.length_b   1.000
_cell.length_c   1.000
_cell.angle_alpha   90.00
_cell.angle_beta   90.00
_cell.angle_gamma   90.00
#
_symmetry.space_group_name_H-M   'P 1'
#
loop_
_entity.id
_entity.type
_entity.pdbx_description
1 polymer ?
#
loop_
_entity_poly.entity_id
_entity_poly.type
_entity_poly.pdbx_seq_one_letter_code
_entity_poly.pdbx_strand_id
1 'polypeptide(L)'
;MERIEQVVHDCDAPHASARVARDTAARYLSAMKVKDADILIVPGYTNSGPEHWQTRWQSKLSTARRVEQAEWSKPVREDWTTSVANAVNEAERPVVIVAHSLGVAAAVQAIPQFRKPVAGAFFVAPPDVANPEIRPRHLMTFGPYAREPLPFPSIVIASRNDPFCAFEVAEDIAAAWGSLFIDAGETGHLNEEAGFGPWPEGSMTFAKFLTDLKA
;
A
#
# COMPACT_ATOMS: atom_id res chain seq x y z
N MET A 1 22.32 51.98 -57.87
CA MET A 1 21.80 50.64 -58.18
C MET A 1 22.44 49.66 -57.23
N GLU A 2 21.84 49.53 -56.02
CA GLU A 2 22.27 48.63 -54.97
C GLU A 2 21.33 47.44 -54.92
N ARG A 3 21.87 46.24 -54.95
CA ARG A 3 21.13 45.01 -54.82
C ARG A 3 20.92 44.72 -53.34
N ILE A 4 19.68 44.52 -52.93
CA ILE A 4 19.31 44.00 -51.61
C ILE A 4 19.29 42.48 -51.72
N GLU A 5 20.23 41.81 -51.07
CA GLU A 5 20.19 40.37 -50.85
C GLU A 5 19.21 40.03 -49.75
N GLN A 6 18.28 39.18 -50.09
CA GLN A 6 17.23 38.67 -49.21
C GLN A 6 17.79 37.42 -48.50
N VAL A 7 18.05 37.56 -47.18
CA VAL A 7 18.43 36.45 -46.29
C VAL A 7 17.17 35.71 -45.92
N VAL A 8 17.02 34.49 -46.44
CA VAL A 8 15.96 33.55 -46.02
C VAL A 8 16.44 32.87 -44.78
N HIS A 9 15.81 33.11 -43.63
CA HIS A 9 16.01 32.34 -42.41
C HIS A 9 15.17 31.07 -42.50
N ASP A 10 15.83 29.93 -42.64
CA ASP A 10 15.25 28.60 -42.44
C ASP A 10 14.85 28.42 -40.97
N CYS A 11 13.54 28.38 -40.71
CA CYS A 11 12.94 28.01 -39.45
C CYS A 11 12.61 26.52 -39.45
N ASP A 12 13.63 25.66 -39.32
CA ASP A 12 13.43 24.24 -39.04
C ASP A 12 13.61 23.94 -37.56
N ALA A 13 12.54 24.02 -36.77
CA ALA A 13 12.45 23.41 -35.45
C ALA A 13 11.00 23.21 -34.94
N PRO A 14 10.26 22.24 -35.46
CA PRO A 14 9.11 21.72 -34.70
C PRO A 14 9.22 20.22 -34.31
N HIS A 15 10.26 19.47 -34.72
CA HIS A 15 10.27 18.02 -34.53
C HIS A 15 10.79 17.53 -33.15
N ALA A 16 11.65 18.29 -32.47
CA ALA A 16 12.18 17.93 -31.16
C ALA A 16 11.14 18.06 -30.04
N SER A 17 10.32 19.09 -30.09
CA SER A 17 9.29 19.36 -29.07
C SER A 17 8.16 18.34 -29.06
N ALA A 18 7.74 17.88 -30.24
CA ALA A 18 6.68 16.87 -30.39
C ALA A 18 7.12 15.46 -29.93
N ARG A 19 8.42 15.14 -30.04
CA ARG A 19 8.97 13.87 -29.58
C ARG A 19 9.10 13.85 -28.05
N VAL A 20 9.60 14.91 -27.45
CA VAL A 20 9.66 15.08 -25.99
C VAL A 20 8.25 15.06 -25.36
N ALA A 21 7.27 15.73 -26.00
CA ALA A 21 5.89 15.72 -25.54
C ALA A 21 5.23 14.32 -25.62
N ARG A 22 5.55 13.54 -26.70
CA ARG A 22 5.05 12.15 -26.82
C ARG A 22 5.72 11.21 -25.84
N ASP A 23 7.03 11.33 -25.58
CA ASP A 23 7.75 10.52 -24.61
C ASP A 23 7.33 10.88 -23.17
N THR A 24 7.02 12.14 -22.91
CA THR A 24 6.43 12.59 -21.63
C THR A 24 5.00 12.07 -21.49
N ALA A 25 4.18 12.14 -22.52
CA ALA A 25 2.81 11.60 -22.50
C ALA A 25 2.80 10.06 -22.39
N ALA A 26 3.74 9.36 -23.03
CA ALA A 26 3.87 7.91 -22.89
C ALA A 26 4.30 7.48 -21.48
N ARG A 27 5.12 8.28 -20.80
CA ARG A 27 5.46 8.08 -19.38
C ARG A 27 4.31 8.40 -18.43
N TYR A 28 3.34 9.22 -18.84
CA TYR A 28 2.13 9.54 -18.06
C TYR A 28 1.01 8.51 -18.19
N LEU A 29 1.15 7.48 -19.05
CA LEU A 29 0.03 6.64 -19.49
C LEU A 29 0.13 5.15 -19.12
N SER A 30 1.04 4.72 -18.26
CA SER A 30 0.93 3.34 -17.76
C SER A 30 0.50 3.32 -16.30
N ALA A 31 -0.81 3.40 -16.10
CA ALA A 31 -1.42 3.01 -14.84
C ALA A 31 -0.99 1.59 -14.48
N MET A 32 -0.53 1.37 -13.26
CA MET A 32 -0.12 0.06 -12.78
C MET A 32 -1.30 -0.91 -12.81
N LYS A 33 -1.06 -2.12 -13.29
CA LYS A 33 -2.04 -3.21 -13.28
C LYS A 33 -1.55 -4.31 -12.34
N VAL A 34 -2.46 -5.16 -11.89
CA VAL A 34 -2.14 -6.32 -11.04
C VAL A 34 -0.93 -7.11 -11.57
N LYS A 35 -0.89 -7.41 -12.87
CA LYS A 35 0.19 -8.19 -13.50
C LYS A 35 1.56 -7.49 -13.50
N ASP A 36 1.59 -6.19 -13.27
CA ASP A 36 2.80 -5.35 -13.33
C ASP A 36 3.44 -5.18 -11.94
N ALA A 37 2.79 -5.67 -10.88
CA ALA A 37 3.25 -5.57 -9.49
C ALA A 37 3.27 -6.93 -8.78
N ASP A 38 4.16 -7.09 -7.82
CA ASP A 38 4.10 -8.16 -6.82
C ASP A 38 3.22 -7.67 -5.65
N ILE A 39 2.04 -8.27 -5.50
CA ILE A 39 1.08 -7.90 -4.45
C ILE A 39 1.36 -8.76 -3.22
N LEU A 40 1.85 -8.14 -2.16
CA LEU A 40 2.16 -8.81 -0.90
C LEU A 40 0.98 -8.70 0.06
N ILE A 41 0.29 -9.81 0.28
CA ILE A 41 -0.77 -9.91 1.28
C ILE A 41 -0.11 -10.13 2.65
N VAL A 42 -0.31 -9.19 3.56
CA VAL A 42 0.24 -9.24 4.92
C VAL A 42 -0.92 -9.33 5.92
N PRO A 43 -1.28 -10.53 6.37
CA PRO A 43 -2.35 -10.73 7.33
C PRO A 43 -2.00 -10.19 8.72
N GLY A 44 -3.04 -10.05 9.55
CA GLY A 44 -2.91 -9.69 10.94
C GLY A 44 -2.71 -10.88 11.88
N TYR A 45 -2.89 -10.60 13.18
CA TYR A 45 -2.87 -11.59 14.24
C TYR A 45 -3.82 -12.75 13.93
N THR A 46 -3.37 -13.98 14.19
CA THR A 46 -4.06 -15.24 13.86
C THR A 46 -4.30 -15.54 12.38
N ASN A 47 -3.62 -14.79 11.47
CA ASN A 47 -3.76 -14.94 10.02
C ASN A 47 -5.14 -14.51 9.49
N SER A 48 -5.35 -14.64 8.17
CA SER A 48 -6.63 -14.43 7.51
C SER A 48 -7.19 -15.77 7.06
N GLY A 49 -8.33 -16.15 7.62
CA GLY A 49 -9.01 -17.40 7.31
C GLY A 49 -9.46 -17.52 5.84
N PRO A 50 -10.01 -18.67 5.44
CA PRO A 50 -10.38 -18.92 4.04
C PRO A 50 -11.49 -17.98 3.54
N GLU A 51 -12.35 -17.52 4.43
CA GLU A 51 -13.45 -16.62 4.10
C GLU A 51 -13.05 -15.13 4.15
N HIS A 52 -11.92 -14.79 4.71
CA HIS A 52 -11.43 -13.42 4.82
C HIS A 52 -11.13 -12.81 3.44
N TRP A 53 -11.39 -11.50 3.26
CA TRP A 53 -11.19 -10.80 1.99
C TRP A 53 -9.74 -10.90 1.46
N GLN A 54 -8.73 -10.88 2.33
CA GLN A 54 -7.32 -11.05 1.89
C GLN A 54 -7.07 -12.40 1.24
N THR A 55 -7.62 -13.49 1.79
CA THR A 55 -7.48 -14.84 1.22
C THR A 55 -8.22 -14.94 -0.11
N ARG A 56 -9.41 -14.34 -0.21
CA ARG A 56 -10.17 -14.28 -1.45
C ARG A 56 -9.46 -13.44 -2.52
N TRP A 57 -8.83 -12.33 -2.15
CA TRP A 57 -8.02 -11.53 -3.08
C TRP A 57 -6.79 -12.29 -3.55
N GLN A 58 -6.06 -12.92 -2.63
CA GLN A 58 -4.91 -13.75 -2.98
C GLN A 58 -5.26 -14.81 -4.03
N SER A 59 -6.42 -15.44 -3.94
CA SER A 59 -6.85 -16.48 -4.91
C SER A 59 -7.22 -15.92 -6.28
N LYS A 60 -7.55 -14.63 -6.39
CA LYS A 60 -8.04 -13.99 -7.63
C LYS A 60 -7.00 -13.11 -8.32
N LEU A 61 -6.05 -12.56 -7.58
CA LEU A 61 -5.02 -11.68 -8.12
C LEU A 61 -3.79 -12.51 -8.51
N SER A 62 -3.47 -12.53 -9.80
CA SER A 62 -2.48 -13.46 -10.38
C SER A 62 -1.06 -13.31 -9.82
N THR A 63 -0.72 -12.15 -9.24
CA THR A 63 0.60 -11.84 -8.69
C THR A 63 0.57 -11.67 -7.17
N ALA A 64 -0.58 -11.98 -6.54
CA ALA A 64 -0.70 -11.89 -5.10
C ALA A 64 -0.09 -13.11 -4.41
N ARG A 65 0.73 -12.85 -3.41
CA ARG A 65 1.27 -13.89 -2.53
C ARG A 65 1.20 -13.45 -1.08
N ARG A 66 0.97 -14.39 -0.19
CA ARG A 66 0.96 -14.15 1.24
C ARG A 66 2.37 -14.05 1.78
N VAL A 67 2.58 -13.11 2.67
CA VAL A 67 3.76 -13.10 3.53
C VAL A 67 3.49 -14.05 4.68
N GLU A 68 4.14 -15.21 4.66
CA GLU A 68 3.97 -16.21 5.68
C GLU A 68 4.75 -15.81 6.95
N GLN A 69 4.15 -16.14 8.10
CA GLN A 69 4.76 -15.96 9.41
C GLN A 69 5.01 -17.31 10.07
N ALA A 70 6.13 -17.44 10.79
CA ALA A 70 6.47 -18.68 11.47
C ALA A 70 5.47 -19.04 12.58
N GLU A 71 4.90 -18.02 13.22
CA GLU A 71 3.91 -18.18 14.29
C GLU A 71 2.87 -17.06 14.21
N TRP A 72 1.60 -17.44 14.09
CA TRP A 72 0.48 -16.53 13.92
C TRP A 72 -0.18 -16.12 15.24
N SER A 73 -0.15 -17.00 16.24
CA SER A 73 -0.85 -16.80 17.51
C SER A 73 0.03 -16.20 18.61
N LYS A 74 1.34 -16.20 18.42
CA LYS A 74 2.32 -15.58 19.32
C LYS A 74 3.32 -14.77 18.51
N PRO A 75 2.88 -13.67 17.87
CA PRO A 75 3.72 -12.91 16.97
C PRO A 75 4.92 -12.30 17.71
N VAL A 76 6.09 -12.48 17.12
CA VAL A 76 7.33 -11.80 17.52
C VAL A 76 7.62 -10.73 16.49
N ARG A 77 7.73 -9.47 16.92
CA ARG A 77 7.88 -8.32 16.02
C ARG A 77 9.04 -8.48 15.05
N GLU A 78 10.20 -8.90 15.58
CA GLU A 78 11.44 -9.06 14.81
C GLU A 78 11.27 -10.11 13.68
N ASP A 79 10.62 -11.23 13.98
CA ASP A 79 10.36 -12.29 13.00
C ASP A 79 9.38 -11.82 11.92
N TRP A 80 8.30 -11.16 12.34
CA TRP A 80 7.27 -10.67 11.43
C TRP A 80 7.80 -9.56 10.51
N THR A 81 8.57 -8.61 11.04
CA THR A 81 9.18 -7.56 10.24
C THR A 81 10.22 -8.11 9.27
N THR A 82 11.00 -9.10 9.69
CA THR A 82 11.96 -9.80 8.83
C THR A 82 11.26 -10.54 7.70
N SER A 83 10.15 -11.25 7.98
CA SER A 83 9.36 -11.93 6.95
C SER A 83 8.83 -10.95 5.90
N VAL A 84 8.29 -9.81 6.32
CA VAL A 84 7.83 -8.76 5.40
C VAL A 84 8.99 -8.19 4.59
N ALA A 85 10.10 -7.87 5.24
CA ALA A 85 11.28 -7.31 4.55
C ALA A 85 11.86 -8.28 3.53
N ASN A 86 11.95 -9.57 3.85
CA ASN A 86 12.41 -10.60 2.92
C ASN A 86 11.48 -10.68 1.72
N ALA A 87 10.16 -10.70 1.93
CA ALA A 87 9.19 -10.73 0.86
C ALA A 87 9.30 -9.51 -0.08
N VAL A 88 9.54 -8.31 0.45
CA VAL A 88 9.79 -7.10 -0.35
C VAL A 88 11.11 -7.23 -1.11
N ASN A 89 12.18 -7.66 -0.43
CA ASN A 89 13.52 -7.71 -1.00
C ASN A 89 13.71 -8.81 -2.05
N GLU A 90 12.88 -9.85 -2.03
CA GLU A 90 12.87 -10.95 -3.01
C GLU A 90 11.96 -10.69 -4.21
N ALA A 91 11.11 -9.66 -4.15
CA ALA A 91 10.17 -9.34 -5.22
C ALA A 91 10.88 -9.05 -6.54
N GLU A 92 10.30 -9.48 -7.65
CA GLU A 92 10.84 -9.27 -9.00
C GLU A 92 10.23 -8.04 -9.69
N ARG A 93 9.00 -7.64 -9.27
CA ARG A 93 8.25 -6.51 -9.79
C ARG A 93 8.15 -5.41 -8.73
N PRO A 94 7.67 -4.20 -9.11
CA PRO A 94 7.29 -3.20 -8.13
C PRO A 94 6.34 -3.77 -7.07
N VAL A 95 6.63 -3.54 -5.80
CA VAL A 95 5.87 -4.14 -4.69
C VAL A 95 4.68 -3.27 -4.32
N VAL A 96 3.51 -3.89 -4.18
CA VAL A 96 2.35 -3.28 -3.53
C VAL A 96 1.98 -4.10 -2.31
N ILE A 97 2.04 -3.48 -1.13
CA ILE A 97 1.71 -4.12 0.14
C ILE A 97 0.21 -3.98 0.41
N VAL A 98 -0.47 -5.09 0.72
CA VAL A 98 -1.88 -5.14 1.15
C VAL A 98 -1.93 -5.74 2.55
N ALA A 99 -1.93 -4.89 3.57
CA ALA A 99 -1.85 -5.32 4.96
C ALA A 99 -3.15 -5.07 5.71
N HIS A 100 -3.47 -5.95 6.65
CA HIS A 100 -4.61 -5.86 7.53
C HIS A 100 -4.17 -5.97 8.99
N SER A 101 -4.77 -5.16 9.87
CA SER A 101 -4.60 -5.27 11.32
C SER A 101 -3.11 -5.24 11.74
N LEU A 102 -2.64 -6.20 12.55
CA LEU A 102 -1.25 -6.31 12.98
C LEU A 102 -0.26 -6.39 11.80
N GLY A 103 -0.72 -6.88 10.63
CA GLY A 103 0.08 -6.88 9.42
C GLY A 103 0.47 -5.48 8.97
N VAL A 104 -0.34 -4.45 9.26
CA VAL A 104 0.00 -3.04 9.01
C VAL A 104 1.18 -2.63 9.89
N ALA A 105 1.11 -2.98 11.19
CA ALA A 105 2.20 -2.68 12.11
C ALA A 105 3.51 -3.38 11.69
N ALA A 106 3.44 -4.65 11.31
CA ALA A 106 4.60 -5.40 10.82
C ALA A 106 5.18 -4.76 9.54
N ALA A 107 4.32 -4.36 8.60
CA ALA A 107 4.76 -3.74 7.33
C ALA A 107 5.45 -2.40 7.56
N VAL A 108 4.89 -1.53 8.39
CA VAL A 108 5.49 -0.21 8.71
C VAL A 108 6.79 -0.36 9.47
N GLN A 109 6.85 -1.26 10.46
CA GLN A 109 8.07 -1.53 11.23
C GLN A 109 9.18 -2.21 10.39
N ALA A 110 8.82 -2.86 9.28
CA ALA A 110 9.78 -3.47 8.37
C ALA A 110 10.47 -2.49 7.41
N ILE A 111 9.94 -1.27 7.24
CA ILE A 111 10.44 -0.27 6.26
C ILE A 111 11.96 -0.06 6.35
N PRO A 112 12.58 0.08 7.53
CA PRO A 112 14.04 0.27 7.62
C PRO A 112 14.86 -0.89 7.05
N GLN A 113 14.26 -2.07 6.86
CA GLN A 113 14.91 -3.27 6.32
C GLN A 113 14.70 -3.44 4.81
N PHE A 114 13.89 -2.58 4.17
CA PHE A 114 13.65 -2.64 2.73
C PHE A 114 14.89 -2.22 1.95
N ARG A 115 15.31 -3.06 1.02
CA ARG A 115 16.40 -2.81 0.06
C ARG A 115 15.87 -2.52 -1.34
N LYS A 116 14.58 -2.79 -1.58
CA LYS A 116 13.90 -2.50 -2.83
C LYS A 116 12.79 -1.47 -2.59
N PRO A 117 12.48 -0.62 -3.56
CA PRO A 117 11.39 0.33 -3.44
C PRO A 117 10.04 -0.39 -3.39
N VAL A 118 9.15 0.14 -2.58
CA VAL A 118 7.72 -0.23 -2.56
C VAL A 118 6.98 0.80 -3.40
N ALA A 119 6.13 0.33 -4.34
CA ALA A 119 5.35 1.20 -5.21
C ALA A 119 4.16 1.83 -4.49
N GLY A 120 3.62 1.13 -3.48
CA GLY A 120 2.53 1.65 -2.66
C GLY A 120 2.04 0.66 -1.62
N ALA A 121 1.22 1.14 -0.67
CA ALA A 121 0.65 0.31 0.37
C ALA A 121 -0.84 0.59 0.59
N PHE A 122 -1.60 -0.48 0.75
CA PHE A 122 -3.02 -0.50 1.03
C PHE A 122 -3.23 -1.08 2.44
N PHE A 123 -3.39 -0.21 3.41
CA PHE A 123 -3.48 -0.54 4.83
C PHE A 123 -4.94 -0.51 5.29
N VAL A 124 -5.36 -1.57 5.96
CA VAL A 124 -6.74 -1.74 6.42
C VAL A 124 -6.76 -2.03 7.91
N ALA A 125 -7.54 -1.26 8.65
CA ALA A 125 -7.78 -1.42 10.08
C ALA A 125 -6.48 -1.52 10.91
N PRO A 126 -5.56 -0.52 10.85
CA PRO A 126 -4.36 -0.53 11.67
C PRO A 126 -4.74 -0.55 13.17
N PRO A 127 -4.19 -1.46 13.99
CA PRO A 127 -4.49 -1.46 15.42
C PRO A 127 -3.74 -0.34 16.14
N ASP A 128 -4.31 0.19 17.23
CA ASP A 128 -3.59 1.09 18.14
C ASP A 128 -2.63 0.29 19.02
N VAL A 129 -1.46 -0.04 18.49
CA VAL A 129 -0.43 -0.80 19.21
C VAL A 129 0.25 -0.03 20.34
N ALA A 130 -0.06 1.25 20.52
CA ALA A 130 0.37 2.06 21.67
C ALA A 130 -0.64 2.02 22.84
N ASN A 131 -1.86 1.56 22.59
CA ASN A 131 -2.92 1.49 23.59
C ASN A 131 -2.64 0.40 24.63
N PRO A 132 -2.48 0.72 25.95
CA PRO A 132 -2.23 -0.28 26.98
C PRO A 132 -3.40 -1.24 27.20
N GLU A 133 -4.60 -0.89 26.73
CA GLU A 133 -5.80 -1.72 26.82
C GLU A 133 -5.96 -2.68 25.64
N ILE A 134 -5.12 -2.60 24.61
CA ILE A 134 -5.19 -3.54 23.47
C ILE A 134 -4.98 -5.00 23.94
N ARG A 135 -5.73 -5.91 23.37
CA ARG A 135 -5.63 -7.33 23.68
C ARG A 135 -5.48 -8.17 22.40
N PRO A 136 -4.65 -9.22 22.47
CA PRO A 136 -3.75 -9.56 23.59
C PRO A 136 -2.59 -8.56 23.73
N ARG A 137 -2.06 -8.41 24.94
CA ARG A 137 -1.06 -7.38 25.29
C ARG A 137 0.26 -7.48 24.49
N HIS A 138 0.63 -8.64 23.99
CA HIS A 138 1.86 -8.80 23.20
C HIS A 138 1.81 -8.05 21.86
N LEU A 139 0.63 -7.63 21.38
CA LEU A 139 0.51 -6.77 20.19
C LEU A 139 1.19 -5.43 20.39
N MET A 140 1.30 -4.94 21.63
CA MET A 140 2.00 -3.69 21.96
C MET A 140 3.50 -3.73 21.61
N THR A 141 4.11 -4.92 21.49
CA THR A 141 5.50 -5.04 21.07
C THR A 141 5.76 -4.53 19.67
N PHE A 142 4.70 -4.38 18.85
CA PHE A 142 4.77 -3.79 17.52
C PHE A 142 4.68 -2.25 17.53
N GLY A 143 4.49 -1.62 18.66
CA GLY A 143 4.42 -0.18 18.82
C GLY A 143 5.70 0.44 19.37
N PRO A 144 5.71 1.79 19.46
CA PRO A 144 4.77 2.67 18.78
C PRO A 144 5.03 2.72 17.26
N TYR A 145 4.07 3.21 16.50
CA TYR A 145 4.30 3.55 15.09
C TYR A 145 5.28 4.72 14.95
N ALA A 146 6.15 4.64 13.94
CA ALA A 146 6.88 5.80 13.45
C ALA A 146 5.89 6.85 12.92
N ARG A 147 6.16 8.14 13.17
CA ARG A 147 5.25 9.26 12.88
C ARG A 147 5.72 10.09 11.69
N GLU A 148 6.68 9.61 10.94
CA GLU A 148 7.18 10.25 9.73
C GLU A 148 6.37 9.81 8.50
N PRO A 149 6.31 10.67 7.45
CA PRO A 149 5.72 10.29 6.17
C PRO A 149 6.35 8.99 5.62
N LEU A 150 5.50 8.11 5.11
CA LEU A 150 5.97 6.87 4.49
C LEU A 150 6.71 7.18 3.17
N PRO A 151 7.75 6.40 2.81
CA PRO A 151 8.55 6.65 1.60
C PRO A 151 7.84 6.22 0.30
N PHE A 152 6.55 5.93 0.35
CA PHE A 152 5.72 5.50 -0.78
C PHE A 152 4.26 5.94 -0.59
N PRO A 153 3.49 6.10 -1.67
CA PRO A 153 2.06 6.37 -1.59
C PRO A 153 1.32 5.29 -0.81
N SER A 154 0.36 5.69 0.01
CA SER A 154 -0.41 4.74 0.82
C SER A 154 -1.84 5.19 1.06
N ILE A 155 -2.70 4.21 1.30
CA ILE A 155 -4.06 4.38 1.77
C ILE A 155 -4.19 3.75 3.15
N VAL A 156 -4.90 4.40 4.05
CA VAL A 156 -5.36 3.83 5.33
C VAL A 156 -6.88 3.82 5.32
N ILE A 157 -7.46 2.64 5.48
CA ILE A 157 -8.91 2.44 5.60
C ILE A 157 -9.21 2.07 7.05
N ALA A 158 -10.08 2.84 7.70
CA ALA A 158 -10.46 2.63 9.09
C ALA A 158 -11.97 2.64 9.28
N SER A 159 -12.42 1.98 10.32
CA SER A 159 -13.81 1.87 10.73
C SER A 159 -14.05 2.71 12.00
N ARG A 160 -15.23 3.32 12.06
CA ARG A 160 -15.63 4.16 13.21
C ARG A 160 -15.91 3.37 14.49
N ASN A 161 -16.13 2.06 14.37
CA ASN A 161 -16.41 1.16 15.49
C ASN A 161 -15.43 -0.01 15.57
N ASP A 162 -14.18 0.19 15.12
CA ASP A 162 -13.12 -0.81 15.24
C ASP A 162 -12.75 -1.02 16.72
N PRO A 163 -12.83 -2.24 17.27
CA PRO A 163 -12.49 -2.49 18.66
C PRO A 163 -11.00 -2.39 18.98
N PHE A 164 -10.13 -2.33 17.97
CA PHE A 164 -8.67 -2.33 18.15
C PHE A 164 -8.01 -0.97 17.91
N CYS A 165 -8.77 0.02 17.40
CA CYS A 165 -8.26 1.37 17.16
C CYS A 165 -9.40 2.37 17.14
N ALA A 166 -9.31 3.41 17.94
CA ALA A 166 -10.23 4.52 17.84
C ALA A 166 -10.07 5.21 16.47
N PHE A 167 -11.17 5.66 15.88
CA PHE A 167 -11.20 6.24 14.54
C PHE A 167 -10.25 7.42 14.39
N GLU A 168 -10.25 8.32 15.38
CA GLU A 168 -9.40 9.51 15.44
C GLU A 168 -7.91 9.15 15.53
N VAL A 169 -7.57 8.02 16.18
CA VAL A 169 -6.19 7.52 16.26
C VAL A 169 -5.76 7.01 14.90
N ALA A 170 -6.62 6.27 14.18
CA ALA A 170 -6.32 5.81 12.83
C ALA A 170 -6.16 6.98 11.84
N GLU A 171 -7.00 8.01 11.95
CA GLU A 171 -6.91 9.23 11.14
C GLU A 171 -5.59 9.97 11.41
N ASP A 172 -5.21 10.14 12.69
CA ASP A 172 -3.98 10.79 13.10
C ASP A 172 -2.73 10.00 12.62
N ILE A 173 -2.76 8.68 12.69
CA ILE A 173 -1.71 7.82 12.13
C ILE A 173 -1.60 8.02 10.61
N ALA A 174 -2.72 8.01 9.89
CA ALA A 174 -2.75 8.22 8.43
C ALA A 174 -2.19 9.59 8.04
N ALA A 175 -2.55 10.64 8.78
CA ALA A 175 -2.04 12.00 8.59
C ALA A 175 -0.52 12.05 8.79
N ALA A 176 0.01 11.43 9.84
CA ALA A 176 1.45 11.37 10.11
C ALA A 176 2.21 10.65 8.98
N TRP A 177 1.63 9.61 8.40
CA TRP A 177 2.21 8.85 7.29
C TRP A 177 2.07 9.53 5.93
N GLY A 178 1.27 10.59 5.82
CA GLY A 178 0.92 11.21 4.53
C GLY A 178 0.03 10.30 3.67
N SER A 179 -0.71 9.38 4.30
CA SER A 179 -1.59 8.43 3.63
C SER A 179 -2.92 9.08 3.27
N LEU A 180 -3.53 8.65 2.16
CA LEU A 180 -4.94 8.93 1.92
C LEU A 180 -5.79 8.17 2.95
N PHE A 181 -6.55 8.91 3.76
CA PHE A 181 -7.44 8.32 4.74
C PHE A 181 -8.83 8.05 4.14
N ILE A 182 -9.38 6.86 4.39
CA ILE A 182 -10.71 6.44 3.93
C ILE A 182 -11.52 5.96 5.13
N ASP A 183 -12.64 6.62 5.36
CA ASP A 183 -13.65 6.23 6.33
C ASP A 183 -14.53 5.12 5.76
N ALA A 184 -14.47 3.95 6.35
CA ALA A 184 -15.30 2.80 5.98
C ALA A 184 -16.68 2.78 6.68
N GLY A 185 -16.99 3.77 7.51
CA GLY A 185 -18.19 3.78 8.34
C GLY A 185 -18.08 2.83 9.54
N GLU A 186 -19.19 2.28 9.97
CA GLU A 186 -19.25 1.33 11.11
C GLU A 186 -19.14 -0.11 10.60
N THR A 187 -17.93 -0.56 10.33
CA THR A 187 -17.63 -1.83 9.66
C THR A 187 -16.83 -2.81 10.55
N GLY A 188 -16.82 -2.57 11.86
CA GLY A 188 -16.04 -3.39 12.79
C GLY A 188 -14.55 -3.39 12.46
N HIS A 189 -13.89 -4.52 12.58
CA HIS A 189 -12.45 -4.65 12.26
C HIS A 189 -12.16 -4.99 10.79
N LEU A 190 -13.15 -4.82 9.89
CA LEU A 190 -13.01 -5.14 8.46
C LEU A 190 -12.46 -6.57 8.22
N ASN A 191 -12.85 -7.51 9.05
CA ASN A 191 -12.44 -8.91 9.04
C ASN A 191 -13.63 -9.85 8.76
N GLU A 192 -13.37 -11.15 8.78
CA GLU A 192 -14.38 -12.19 8.54
C GLU A 192 -15.53 -12.11 9.56
N GLU A 193 -15.26 -11.88 10.84
CA GLU A 193 -16.26 -11.75 11.89
C GLU A 193 -17.21 -10.56 11.67
N ALA A 194 -16.69 -9.48 11.09
CA ALA A 194 -17.45 -8.30 10.70
C ALA A 194 -18.15 -8.44 9.34
N GLY A 195 -18.09 -9.62 8.71
CA GLY A 195 -18.75 -9.91 7.44
C GLY A 195 -17.93 -9.59 6.19
N PHE A 196 -16.66 -9.24 6.33
CA PHE A 196 -15.76 -8.85 5.22
C PHE A 196 -15.04 -10.08 4.62
N GLY A 197 -15.82 -10.96 4.01
CA GLY A 197 -15.36 -12.00 3.08
C GLY A 197 -15.30 -11.44 1.66
N PRO A 198 -16.42 -11.41 0.91
CA PRO A 198 -16.50 -10.57 -0.29
C PRO A 198 -16.47 -9.09 0.15
N TRP A 199 -15.56 -8.32 -0.42
CA TRP A 199 -15.46 -6.88 -0.15
C TRP A 199 -15.34 -6.11 -1.46
N PRO A 200 -16.46 -5.91 -2.18
CA PRO A 200 -16.48 -5.23 -3.49
C PRO A 200 -15.94 -3.81 -3.42
N GLU A 201 -16.32 -3.03 -2.40
CA GLU A 201 -15.91 -1.64 -2.23
C GLU A 201 -14.39 -1.55 -2.03
N GLY A 202 -13.81 -2.43 -1.20
CA GLY A 202 -12.36 -2.52 -1.03
C GLY A 202 -11.65 -2.91 -2.31
N SER A 203 -12.22 -3.86 -3.08
CA SER A 203 -11.66 -4.27 -4.37
C SER A 203 -11.64 -3.13 -5.39
N MET A 204 -12.71 -2.32 -5.43
CA MET A 204 -12.79 -1.14 -6.31
C MET A 204 -11.80 -0.07 -5.87
N THR A 205 -11.70 0.18 -4.57
CA THR A 205 -10.75 1.13 -3.98
C THR A 205 -9.31 0.70 -4.28
N PHE A 206 -8.99 -0.59 -4.13
CA PHE A 206 -7.67 -1.13 -4.46
C PHE A 206 -7.35 -1.02 -5.96
N ALA A 207 -8.30 -1.33 -6.83
CA ALA A 207 -8.14 -1.17 -8.27
C ALA A 207 -7.87 0.29 -8.66
N LYS A 208 -8.60 1.24 -8.06
CA LYS A 208 -8.36 2.67 -8.25
C LYS A 208 -6.97 3.08 -7.75
N PHE A 209 -6.58 2.62 -6.54
CA PHE A 209 -5.26 2.88 -5.97
C PHE A 209 -4.14 2.41 -6.92
N LEU A 210 -4.25 1.18 -7.45
CA LEU A 210 -3.27 0.67 -8.42
C LEU A 210 -3.15 1.57 -9.65
N THR A 211 -4.27 2.10 -10.17
CA THR A 211 -4.23 2.99 -11.34
C THR A 211 -3.55 4.33 -11.06
N ASP A 212 -3.56 4.77 -9.80
CA ASP A 212 -2.93 6.02 -9.37
C ASP A 212 -1.42 5.84 -9.09
N LEU A 213 -0.95 4.58 -8.92
CA LEU A 213 0.47 4.27 -8.82
C LEU A 213 1.12 4.30 -10.20
N LYS A 214 2.36 4.77 -10.24
CA LYS A 214 3.19 4.75 -11.47
C LYS A 214 3.87 3.39 -11.58
N ALA A 215 3.80 2.80 -12.75
CA ALA A 215 4.55 1.59 -13.09
C ALA A 215 6.04 1.88 -13.31
#